data_a30a7f8bad49113f79e62c7eabcfa591
#
_entry.id   a30a7f8bad49113f79e62c7eabcfa591
#
_cell.length_a   1.000
_cell.length_b   1.000
_cell.length_c   1.000
_cell.angle_alpha   90.00
_cell.angle_beta   90.00
_cell.angle_gamma   90.00
#
_symmetry.space_group_name_H-M   'P 1'
#
loop_
_entity.id
_entity.type
_entity.pdbx_description
1 polymer ?
#
loop_
_entity_poly.entity_id
_entity_poly.type
_entity_poly.pdbx_seq_one_letter_code
_entity_poly.pdbx_strand_id
1 'polypeptide(L)'
;DIKLRIKSVESTMQITKAMELVASSKMRRAKERVEHSRPYFETLHETLTKIAAADPRARNPYLRRDEVKRTLLIVIAGDRGLAGGYNSNVLKQAGAEEGEVLVLPIGKRSAEYFVHHEVPLFTQEVLLAADVSVGECFQLSRQITEGYLKGEYDAVKICYTRFDSMMAQTAATMEVLPLSIEPTEQQKADARRSQILYKPSSEEVFSAIIPEYVAGIVYGAVCESVASELAARRTAMDAATKNAGEMIDHLNLYYNRARQAAITQEITEIVAGAEI
;
A
#
# COMPACT_ATOMS: atom_id res chain seq x y z
N ASP A 1 21.33 32.34 -17.88
CA ASP A 1 20.12 31.52 -17.73
C ASP A 1 20.38 30.00 -17.83
N ILE A 2 21.00 29.50 -18.92
CA ILE A 2 21.24 28.05 -19.12
C ILE A 2 22.11 27.47 -18.01
N LYS A 3 23.17 28.18 -17.59
CA LYS A 3 24.07 27.72 -16.51
C LYS A 3 23.36 27.56 -15.15
N LEU A 4 22.41 28.44 -14.82
CA LEU A 4 21.59 28.34 -13.64
C LEU A 4 20.66 27.12 -13.72
N ARG A 5 20.11 26.85 -14.91
CA ARG A 5 19.25 25.69 -15.14
C ARG A 5 20.01 24.37 -15.02
N ILE A 6 21.25 24.30 -15.56
CA ILE A 6 22.11 23.13 -15.36
C ILE A 6 22.31 22.88 -13.86
N LYS A 7 22.70 23.88 -13.09
CA LYS A 7 22.93 23.76 -11.64
C LYS A 7 21.67 23.30 -10.89
N SER A 8 20.49 23.78 -11.29
CA SER A 8 19.20 23.36 -10.69
C SER A 8 18.91 21.88 -10.98
N VAL A 9 19.13 21.43 -12.23
CA VAL A 9 18.93 20.02 -12.61
C VAL A 9 19.94 19.10 -11.93
N GLU A 10 21.20 19.51 -11.81
CA GLU A 10 22.23 18.78 -11.05
C GLU A 10 21.81 18.59 -9.58
N SER A 11 21.32 19.65 -8.93
CA SER A 11 20.80 19.55 -7.56
C SER A 11 19.62 18.59 -7.47
N THR A 12 18.68 18.65 -8.42
CA THR A 12 17.55 17.72 -8.49
C THR A 12 17.99 16.27 -8.65
N MET A 13 18.97 16.02 -9.53
CA MET A 13 19.56 14.70 -9.76
C MET A 13 20.20 14.13 -8.48
N GLN A 14 20.91 14.96 -7.70
CA GLN A 14 21.47 14.53 -6.42
C GLN A 14 20.38 14.16 -5.41
N ILE A 15 19.29 14.94 -5.34
CA ILE A 15 18.15 14.67 -4.46
C ILE A 15 17.46 13.36 -4.84
N THR A 16 17.15 13.15 -6.14
CA THR A 16 16.50 11.92 -6.60
C THR A 16 17.37 10.70 -6.36
N LYS A 17 18.68 10.80 -6.56
CA LYS A 17 19.64 9.73 -6.25
C LYS A 17 19.67 9.39 -4.76
N ALA A 18 19.68 10.40 -3.89
CA ALA A 18 19.61 10.19 -2.44
C ALA A 18 18.26 9.50 -2.03
N MET A 19 17.14 9.94 -2.62
CA MET A 19 15.83 9.35 -2.36
C MET A 19 15.74 7.88 -2.82
N GLU A 20 16.36 7.54 -3.96
CA GLU A 20 16.47 6.16 -4.44
C GLU A 20 17.20 5.26 -3.44
N LEU A 21 18.35 5.72 -2.93
CA LEU A 21 19.15 4.97 -1.94
C LEU A 21 18.39 4.77 -0.62
N VAL A 22 17.72 5.82 -0.14
CA VAL A 22 16.89 5.74 1.07
C VAL A 22 15.72 4.77 0.89
N ALA A 23 15.02 4.84 -0.26
CA ALA A 23 13.93 3.92 -0.56
C ALA A 23 14.42 2.46 -0.62
N SER A 24 15.58 2.22 -1.25
CA SER A 24 16.21 0.90 -1.33
C SER A 24 16.54 0.32 0.06
N SER A 25 17.11 1.14 0.96
CA SER A 25 17.44 0.72 2.33
C SER A 25 16.19 0.41 3.16
N LYS A 26 15.17 1.28 3.09
CA LYS A 26 13.91 1.08 3.83
C LYS A 26 13.13 -0.14 3.32
N MET A 27 13.15 -0.38 2.01
CA MET A 27 12.46 -1.51 1.40
C MET A 27 12.97 -2.85 1.92
N ARG A 28 14.28 -3.00 2.13
CA ARG A 28 14.84 -4.24 2.71
C ARG A 28 14.20 -4.54 4.07
N ARG A 29 14.08 -3.53 4.94
CA ARG A 29 13.45 -3.67 6.26
C ARG A 29 11.94 -3.96 6.15
N ALA A 30 11.25 -3.34 5.19
CA ALA A 30 9.83 -3.61 4.96
C ALA A 30 9.62 -5.07 4.52
N LYS A 31 10.46 -5.58 3.61
CA LYS A 31 10.42 -6.97 3.18
C LYS A 31 10.66 -7.96 4.35
N GLU A 32 11.64 -7.68 5.19
CA GLU A 32 11.90 -8.48 6.40
C GLU A 32 10.67 -8.53 7.32
N ARG A 33 9.93 -7.42 7.48
CA ARG A 33 8.68 -7.39 8.26
C ARG A 33 7.60 -8.30 7.66
N VAL A 34 7.41 -8.28 6.34
CA VAL A 34 6.47 -9.18 5.65
C VAL A 34 6.82 -10.64 5.92
N GLU A 35 8.09 -11.00 5.75
CA GLU A 35 8.56 -12.38 5.94
C GLU A 35 8.40 -12.87 7.39
N HIS A 36 8.64 -12.00 8.38
CA HIS A 36 8.49 -12.36 9.80
C HIS A 36 7.03 -12.45 10.26
N SER A 37 6.12 -11.67 9.68
CA SER A 37 4.70 -11.69 10.07
C SER A 37 3.92 -12.86 9.47
N ARG A 38 4.30 -13.31 8.28
CA ARG A 38 3.59 -14.32 7.50
C ARG A 38 3.31 -15.63 8.28
N PRO A 39 4.26 -16.26 8.97
CA PRO A 39 4.00 -17.53 9.67
C PRO A 39 2.92 -17.43 10.75
N TYR A 40 2.81 -16.29 11.43
CA TYR A 40 1.77 -16.07 12.43
C TYR A 40 0.37 -16.10 11.81
N PHE A 41 0.18 -15.44 10.68
CA PHE A 41 -1.12 -15.37 10.02
C PHE A 41 -1.50 -16.66 9.31
N GLU A 42 -0.53 -17.36 8.74
CA GLU A 42 -0.74 -18.70 8.18
C GLU A 42 -1.21 -19.66 9.28
N THR A 43 -0.61 -19.62 10.47
CA THR A 43 -1.03 -20.44 11.62
C THR A 43 -2.45 -20.10 12.09
N LEU A 44 -2.81 -18.83 12.15
CA LEU A 44 -4.18 -18.41 12.50
C LEU A 44 -5.19 -18.87 11.45
N HIS A 45 -4.88 -18.71 10.17
CA HIS A 45 -5.74 -19.17 9.07
C HIS A 45 -5.95 -20.69 9.10
N GLU A 46 -4.87 -21.46 9.29
CA GLU A 46 -4.96 -22.91 9.44
C GLU A 46 -5.81 -23.32 10.66
N THR A 47 -5.66 -22.60 11.77
CA THR A 47 -6.43 -22.87 12.99
C THR A 47 -7.91 -22.61 12.77
N LEU A 48 -8.28 -21.47 12.16
CA LEU A 48 -9.67 -21.18 11.80
C LEU A 48 -10.25 -22.22 10.85
N THR A 49 -9.45 -22.64 9.85
CA THR A 49 -9.86 -23.68 8.90
C THR A 49 -10.09 -25.02 9.60
N LYS A 50 -9.25 -25.43 10.56
CA LYS A 50 -9.41 -26.63 11.36
C LYS A 50 -10.68 -26.59 12.23
N ILE A 51 -10.97 -25.44 12.86
CA ILE A 51 -12.18 -25.26 13.67
C ILE A 51 -13.44 -25.34 12.77
N ALA A 52 -13.43 -24.63 11.63
CA ALA A 52 -14.52 -24.66 10.67
C ALA A 52 -14.76 -26.08 10.08
N ALA A 53 -13.68 -26.86 9.88
CA ALA A 53 -13.77 -28.25 9.43
C ALA A 53 -14.36 -29.19 10.49
N ALA A 54 -14.07 -28.93 11.78
CA ALA A 54 -14.55 -29.75 12.89
C ALA A 54 -16.06 -29.54 13.15
N ASP A 55 -16.57 -28.33 12.93
CA ASP A 55 -17.97 -28.00 13.13
C ASP A 55 -18.58 -27.26 11.91
N PRO A 56 -18.91 -28.01 10.83
CA PRO A 56 -19.43 -27.42 9.60
C PRO A 56 -20.85 -26.82 9.74
N ARG A 57 -21.52 -27.04 10.87
CA ARG A 57 -22.86 -26.52 11.15
C ARG A 57 -22.85 -25.32 12.08
N ALA A 58 -21.72 -24.93 12.59
CA ALA A 58 -21.61 -23.76 13.45
C ALA A 58 -22.12 -22.52 12.69
N ARG A 59 -23.16 -21.90 13.23
CA ARG A 59 -23.69 -20.62 12.73
C ARG A 59 -22.84 -19.50 13.33
N ASN A 60 -21.72 -19.21 12.70
CA ASN A 60 -20.89 -18.10 13.14
C ASN A 60 -21.20 -16.83 12.33
N PRO A 61 -21.47 -15.70 12.97
CA PRO A 61 -21.84 -14.45 12.30
C PRO A 61 -20.74 -13.93 11.37
N TYR A 62 -19.50 -14.38 11.51
CA TYR A 62 -18.38 -14.00 10.67
C TYR A 62 -18.24 -14.81 9.37
N LEU A 63 -18.97 -15.95 9.24
CA LEU A 63 -18.81 -16.86 8.09
C LEU A 63 -19.75 -16.57 6.94
N ARG A 64 -20.86 -15.83 7.14
CA ARG A 64 -21.86 -15.60 6.10
C ARG A 64 -22.74 -14.39 6.38
N ARG A 65 -22.98 -13.60 5.32
CA ARG A 65 -24.08 -12.64 5.21
C ARG A 65 -24.82 -12.88 3.89
N ASP A 66 -26.15 -12.87 3.95
CA ASP A 66 -26.97 -13.16 2.78
C ASP A 66 -27.07 -11.99 1.82
N GLU A 67 -26.93 -10.75 2.31
CA GLU A 67 -26.98 -9.52 1.50
C GLU A 67 -25.95 -8.50 2.02
N VAL A 68 -25.15 -7.97 1.11
CA VAL A 68 -24.17 -6.90 1.40
C VAL A 68 -24.76 -5.57 0.93
N LYS A 69 -25.10 -4.68 1.86
CA LYS A 69 -25.62 -3.34 1.58
C LYS A 69 -24.55 -2.28 1.79
N ARG A 70 -23.81 -2.39 2.87
CA ARG A 70 -22.74 -1.46 3.24
C ARG A 70 -21.42 -2.20 3.43
N THR A 71 -20.38 -1.68 2.83
CA THR A 71 -19.02 -2.23 2.93
C THR A 71 -18.11 -1.28 3.72
N LEU A 72 -17.38 -1.80 4.71
CA LEU A 72 -16.22 -1.13 5.27
C LEU A 72 -15.02 -1.40 4.39
N LEU A 73 -14.51 -0.37 3.72
CA LEU A 73 -13.34 -0.46 2.84
C LEU A 73 -12.11 0.12 3.54
N ILE A 74 -11.16 -0.73 3.90
CA ILE A 74 -9.85 -0.31 4.41
C ILE A 74 -8.98 0.02 3.21
N VAL A 75 -8.51 1.26 3.09
CA VAL A 75 -7.72 1.70 1.93
C VAL A 75 -6.32 2.12 2.36
N ILE A 76 -5.33 1.35 1.91
CA ILE A 76 -3.93 1.56 2.26
C ILE A 76 -3.21 2.28 1.12
N ALA A 77 -2.87 3.56 1.33
CA ALA A 77 -2.05 4.36 0.42
C ALA A 77 -0.82 4.93 1.15
N GLY A 78 0.05 5.60 0.42
CA GLY A 78 1.27 6.18 1.00
C GLY A 78 1.01 7.47 1.76
N ASP A 79 1.99 7.85 2.59
CA ASP A 79 1.97 9.13 3.30
C ASP A 79 2.52 10.27 2.43
N ARG A 80 3.28 9.95 1.39
CA ARG A 80 3.99 10.90 0.53
C ARG A 80 3.79 10.57 -0.96
N GLY A 81 4.05 11.55 -1.81
CA GLY A 81 4.14 11.37 -3.26
C GLY A 81 5.48 10.80 -3.74
N LEU A 82 5.77 10.98 -5.00
CA LEU A 82 7.01 10.58 -5.69
C LEU A 82 7.26 9.07 -5.71
N ALA A 83 6.20 8.27 -5.68
CA ALA A 83 6.23 6.81 -5.80
C ALA A 83 5.58 6.33 -7.12
N GLY A 84 5.80 7.05 -8.22
CA GLY A 84 5.18 6.73 -9.51
C GLY A 84 3.65 6.69 -9.41
N GLY A 85 3.04 5.65 -9.98
CA GLY A 85 1.60 5.42 -9.98
C GLY A 85 1.03 4.75 -8.72
N TYR A 86 1.84 4.46 -7.71
CA TYR A 86 1.44 3.69 -6.53
C TYR A 86 0.13 4.21 -5.88
N ASN A 87 0.10 5.48 -5.47
CA ASN A 87 -1.08 6.05 -4.83
C ASN A 87 -2.28 6.11 -5.77
N SER A 88 -2.10 6.57 -7.00
CA SER A 88 -3.20 6.70 -7.97
C SER A 88 -3.82 5.35 -8.32
N ASN A 89 -3.04 4.30 -8.41
CA ASN A 89 -3.53 2.96 -8.75
C ASN A 89 -4.41 2.38 -7.64
N VAL A 90 -3.97 2.44 -6.38
CA VAL A 90 -4.76 1.92 -5.27
C VAL A 90 -6.01 2.76 -5.00
N LEU A 91 -5.93 4.09 -5.13
CA LEU A 91 -7.09 4.97 -4.96
C LEU A 91 -8.11 4.79 -6.09
N LYS A 92 -7.66 4.57 -7.34
CA LYS A 92 -8.54 4.21 -8.46
C LYS A 92 -9.22 2.86 -8.23
N GLN A 93 -8.48 1.87 -7.72
CA GLN A 93 -9.04 0.56 -7.38
C GLN A 93 -10.10 0.67 -6.28
N ALA A 94 -9.83 1.47 -5.24
CA ALA A 94 -10.78 1.71 -4.16
C ALA A 94 -12.03 2.48 -4.61
N GLY A 95 -11.87 3.44 -5.53
CA GLY A 95 -12.99 4.20 -6.11
C GLY A 95 -13.86 3.39 -7.08
N ALA A 96 -13.46 2.19 -7.46
CA ALA A 96 -14.27 1.27 -8.28
C ALA A 96 -15.20 0.37 -7.45
N GLU A 97 -15.15 0.45 -6.10
CA GLU A 97 -16.06 -0.31 -5.24
C GLU A 97 -17.48 0.25 -5.35
N GLU A 98 -18.45 -0.63 -5.59
CA GLU A 98 -19.85 -0.28 -5.78
C GLU A 98 -20.63 -0.38 -4.47
N GLY A 99 -21.71 0.40 -4.35
CA GLY A 99 -22.61 0.37 -3.20
C GLY A 99 -22.31 1.42 -2.15
N GLU A 100 -22.87 1.24 -0.95
CA GLU A 100 -22.63 2.14 0.17
C GLU A 100 -21.31 1.78 0.86
N VAL A 101 -20.34 2.71 0.83
CA VAL A 101 -18.99 2.47 1.32
C VAL A 101 -18.68 3.39 2.51
N LEU A 102 -18.20 2.80 3.60
CA LEU A 102 -17.57 3.47 4.72
C LEU A 102 -16.06 3.23 4.62
N VAL A 103 -15.23 4.27 4.65
CA VAL A 103 -13.79 4.10 4.42
C VAL A 103 -12.98 4.23 5.70
N LEU A 104 -12.09 3.26 5.92
CA LEU A 104 -11.00 3.34 6.90
C LEU A 104 -9.70 3.65 6.16
N PRO A 105 -9.25 4.92 6.14
CA PRO A 105 -8.04 5.29 5.43
C PRO A 105 -6.79 4.98 6.27
N ILE A 106 -5.80 4.32 5.65
CA ILE A 106 -4.44 4.16 6.17
C ILE A 106 -3.49 4.86 5.21
N GLY A 107 -2.70 5.80 5.73
CA GLY A 107 -1.85 6.69 4.96
C GLY A 107 -2.50 8.03 4.61
N LYS A 108 -1.71 9.11 4.65
CA LYS A 108 -2.20 10.49 4.40
C LYS A 108 -2.89 10.64 3.06
N ARG A 109 -2.36 10.00 1.99
CA ARG A 109 -2.95 10.14 0.65
C ARG A 109 -4.31 9.48 0.52
N SER A 110 -4.57 8.42 1.27
CA SER A 110 -5.89 7.81 1.36
C SER A 110 -6.86 8.76 2.06
N ALA A 111 -6.50 9.27 3.23
CA ALA A 111 -7.35 10.20 3.99
C ALA A 111 -7.68 11.48 3.19
N GLU A 112 -6.67 12.13 2.60
CA GLU A 112 -6.84 13.33 1.78
C GLU A 112 -7.79 13.08 0.60
N TYR A 113 -7.66 11.93 -0.07
CA TYR A 113 -8.47 11.58 -1.23
C TYR A 113 -9.95 11.43 -0.85
N PHE A 114 -10.27 10.64 0.18
CA PHE A 114 -11.66 10.37 0.54
C PHE A 114 -12.34 11.55 1.24
N VAL A 115 -11.60 12.36 2.00
CA VAL A 115 -12.12 13.66 2.50
C VAL A 115 -12.49 14.58 1.34
N HIS A 116 -11.64 14.67 0.32
CA HIS A 116 -11.92 15.52 -0.86
C HIS A 116 -13.14 15.04 -1.68
N HIS A 117 -13.41 13.75 -1.68
CA HIS A 117 -14.56 13.16 -2.38
C HIS A 117 -15.80 13.01 -1.48
N GLU A 118 -15.77 13.59 -0.28
CA GLU A 118 -16.90 13.59 0.69
C GLU A 118 -17.41 12.17 1.02
N VAL A 119 -16.53 11.15 0.96
CA VAL A 119 -16.87 9.76 1.32
C VAL A 119 -16.85 9.62 2.85
N PRO A 120 -17.86 8.97 3.46
CA PRO A 120 -17.88 8.76 4.92
C PRO A 120 -16.65 8.00 5.41
N LEU A 121 -16.01 8.52 6.46
CA LEU A 121 -14.84 7.90 7.07
C LEU A 121 -15.22 7.18 8.37
N PHE A 122 -14.65 5.99 8.56
CA PHE A 122 -14.78 5.19 9.79
C PHE A 122 -14.13 5.87 11.00
N THR A 123 -13.03 6.58 10.79
CA THR A 123 -12.32 7.37 11.80
C THR A 123 -11.78 8.64 11.20
N GLN A 124 -11.65 9.69 12.03
CA GLN A 124 -10.99 10.94 11.64
C GLN A 124 -9.48 10.91 11.94
N GLU A 125 -9.01 9.92 12.68
CA GLU A 125 -7.58 9.73 12.91
C GLU A 125 -6.89 9.25 11.65
N VAL A 126 -5.80 9.91 11.29
CA VAL A 126 -4.97 9.53 10.15
C VAL A 126 -3.83 8.65 10.62
N LEU A 127 -3.92 7.36 10.34
CA LEU A 127 -2.83 6.41 10.58
C LEU A 127 -1.79 6.54 9.46
N LEU A 128 -0.52 6.73 9.84
CA LEU A 128 0.58 6.79 8.87
C LEU A 128 0.95 5.36 8.44
N ALA A 129 0.85 5.05 7.15
CA ALA A 129 1.09 3.70 6.64
C ALA A 129 2.49 3.16 7.00
N ALA A 130 3.51 4.02 6.99
CA ALA A 130 4.89 3.63 7.30
C ALA A 130 5.11 3.29 8.79
N ASP A 131 4.29 3.82 9.69
CA ASP A 131 4.48 3.76 11.14
C ASP A 131 3.47 2.85 11.85
N VAL A 132 2.45 2.33 11.13
CA VAL A 132 1.46 1.42 11.71
C VAL A 132 2.12 0.24 12.40
N SER A 133 1.82 0.09 13.68
CA SER A 133 2.28 -1.00 14.54
C SER A 133 1.28 -2.16 14.56
N VAL A 134 1.75 -3.34 14.96
CA VAL A 134 0.90 -4.51 15.21
C VAL A 134 -0.16 -4.20 16.27
N GLY A 135 0.21 -3.45 17.33
CA GLY A 135 -0.72 -3.06 18.40
C GLY A 135 -1.88 -2.20 17.91
N GLU A 136 -1.63 -1.24 17.01
CA GLU A 136 -2.69 -0.45 16.38
C GLU A 136 -3.58 -1.31 15.49
N CYS A 137 -3.03 -2.28 14.75
CA CYS A 137 -3.83 -3.23 13.99
C CYS A 137 -4.75 -4.07 14.87
N PHE A 138 -4.31 -4.48 16.08
CA PHE A 138 -5.17 -5.16 17.05
C PHE A 138 -6.29 -4.27 17.58
N GLN A 139 -6.04 -3.00 17.85
CA GLN A 139 -7.08 -2.07 18.28
C GLN A 139 -8.11 -1.83 17.17
N LEU A 140 -7.63 -1.59 15.94
CA LEU A 140 -8.50 -1.43 14.77
C LEU A 140 -9.34 -2.68 14.50
N SER A 141 -8.76 -3.87 14.56
CA SER A 141 -9.46 -5.11 14.28
C SER A 141 -10.60 -5.37 15.27
N ARG A 142 -10.43 -5.02 16.54
CA ARG A 142 -11.51 -5.09 17.53
C ARG A 142 -12.65 -4.14 17.18
N GLN A 143 -12.37 -2.89 16.84
CA GLN A 143 -13.39 -1.94 16.40
C GLN A 143 -14.10 -2.42 15.13
N ILE A 144 -13.34 -2.92 14.15
CA ILE A 144 -13.87 -3.48 12.91
C ILE A 144 -14.79 -4.67 13.18
N THR A 145 -14.34 -5.62 14.00
CA THR A 145 -15.14 -6.81 14.29
C THR A 145 -16.38 -6.51 15.14
N GLU A 146 -16.30 -5.56 16.07
CA GLU A 146 -17.45 -5.08 16.84
C GLU A 146 -18.49 -4.38 15.96
N GLY A 147 -18.07 -3.46 15.07
CA GLY A 147 -18.97 -2.79 14.13
C GLY A 147 -19.65 -3.77 13.18
N TYR A 148 -18.91 -4.78 12.71
CA TYR A 148 -19.44 -5.85 11.88
C TYR A 148 -20.53 -6.66 12.62
N LEU A 149 -20.30 -7.04 13.88
CA LEU A 149 -21.28 -7.76 14.69
C LEU A 149 -22.52 -6.92 15.02
N LYS A 150 -22.37 -5.60 15.20
CA LYS A 150 -23.47 -4.65 15.40
C LYS A 150 -24.27 -4.40 14.13
N GLY A 151 -23.78 -4.83 12.95
CA GLY A 151 -24.44 -4.60 11.67
C GLY A 151 -24.28 -3.17 11.14
N GLU A 152 -23.22 -2.47 11.53
CA GLU A 152 -22.89 -1.15 10.99
C GLU A 152 -22.48 -1.24 9.52
N TYR A 153 -21.96 -2.39 9.11
CA TYR A 153 -21.64 -2.81 7.74
C TYR A 153 -21.72 -4.32 7.61
N ASP A 154 -21.88 -4.79 6.39
CA ASP A 154 -22.16 -6.20 6.06
C ASP A 154 -20.92 -6.92 5.50
N ALA A 155 -19.94 -6.16 4.99
CA ALA A 155 -18.70 -6.67 4.49
C ALA A 155 -17.52 -5.79 4.93
N VAL A 156 -16.35 -6.40 5.02
CA VAL A 156 -15.07 -5.70 5.23
C VAL A 156 -14.12 -6.11 4.12
N LYS A 157 -13.59 -5.13 3.40
CA LYS A 157 -12.61 -5.34 2.32
C LYS A 157 -11.37 -4.48 2.56
N ILE A 158 -10.22 -4.95 2.07
CA ILE A 158 -8.97 -4.19 2.09
C ILE A 158 -8.55 -3.92 0.64
N CYS A 159 -8.40 -2.63 0.31
CA CYS A 159 -7.77 -2.19 -0.92
C CYS A 159 -6.32 -1.79 -0.61
N TYR A 160 -5.38 -2.50 -1.20
CA TYR A 160 -3.95 -2.39 -0.91
C TYR A 160 -3.11 -2.63 -2.17
N THR A 161 -1.80 -2.47 -2.06
CA THR A 161 -0.91 -2.81 -3.17
C THR A 161 -0.08 -4.04 -2.81
N ARG A 162 -0.35 -5.14 -3.53
CA ARG A 162 0.38 -6.39 -3.41
C ARG A 162 1.79 -6.24 -3.96
N PHE A 163 2.76 -6.75 -3.21
CA PHE A 163 4.15 -6.78 -3.62
C PHE A 163 4.46 -8.07 -4.39
N ASP A 164 4.36 -8.01 -5.72
CA ASP A 164 4.68 -9.16 -6.58
C ASP A 164 6.19 -9.28 -6.80
N SER A 165 6.85 -8.16 -7.08
CA SER A 165 8.31 -8.07 -7.24
C SER A 165 8.79 -6.63 -7.16
N MET A 166 10.11 -6.42 -7.26
CA MET A 166 10.73 -5.09 -7.37
C MET A 166 10.22 -4.28 -8.56
N MET A 167 9.81 -4.95 -9.63
CA MET A 167 9.39 -4.35 -10.90
C MET A 167 7.87 -4.29 -11.05
N ALA A 168 7.14 -5.10 -10.29
CA ALA A 168 5.70 -5.23 -10.39
C ALA A 168 5.03 -5.10 -9.01
N GLN A 169 4.13 -4.13 -8.89
CA GLN A 169 3.26 -3.91 -7.74
C GLN A 169 1.85 -3.73 -8.25
N THR A 170 0.92 -4.53 -7.72
CA THR A 170 -0.46 -4.59 -8.22
C THR A 170 -1.44 -4.11 -7.17
N ALA A 171 -2.22 -3.07 -7.48
CA ALA A 171 -3.36 -2.69 -6.64
C ALA A 171 -4.40 -3.82 -6.67
N ALA A 172 -4.84 -4.24 -5.49
CA ALA A 172 -5.78 -5.35 -5.32
C ALA A 172 -6.77 -5.06 -4.20
N THR A 173 -7.94 -5.67 -4.30
CA THR A 173 -8.94 -5.69 -3.24
C THR A 173 -9.07 -7.12 -2.72
N MET A 174 -9.05 -7.28 -1.40
CA MET A 174 -9.21 -8.56 -0.70
C MET A 174 -10.41 -8.50 0.22
N GLU A 175 -11.25 -9.52 0.20
CA GLU A 175 -12.34 -9.68 1.16
C GLU A 175 -11.79 -10.19 2.49
N VAL A 176 -12.22 -9.58 3.59
CA VAL A 176 -11.81 -9.91 4.96
C VAL A 176 -12.95 -10.51 5.74
N LEU A 177 -14.13 -9.87 5.68
CA LEU A 177 -15.37 -10.35 6.27
C LEU A 177 -16.52 -10.17 5.27
N PRO A 178 -17.45 -11.12 5.18
CA PRO A 178 -17.47 -12.41 5.87
C PRO A 178 -16.29 -13.30 5.48
N LEU A 179 -15.88 -14.17 6.41
CA LEU A 179 -14.80 -15.11 6.14
C LEU A 179 -15.25 -16.18 5.14
N SER A 180 -14.50 -16.31 4.06
CA SER A 180 -14.65 -17.41 3.11
C SER A 180 -13.68 -18.53 3.46
N ILE A 181 -14.06 -19.36 4.43
CA ILE A 181 -13.27 -20.53 4.84
C ILE A 181 -13.99 -21.78 4.32
N GLU A 182 -13.43 -22.39 3.28
CA GLU A 182 -13.91 -23.66 2.72
C GLU A 182 -12.88 -24.76 3.00
N PRO A 183 -13.06 -25.55 4.09
CA PRO A 183 -12.19 -26.66 4.37
C PRO A 183 -12.24 -27.70 3.27
N THR A 184 -11.08 -28.20 2.83
CA THR A 184 -10.99 -29.30 1.88
C THR A 184 -11.55 -30.60 2.50
N GLU A 185 -11.92 -31.57 1.64
CA GLU A 185 -12.42 -32.86 2.13
C GLU A 185 -11.38 -33.61 2.98
N GLN A 186 -10.11 -33.42 2.71
CA GLN A 186 -9.04 -33.98 3.51
C GLN A 186 -8.98 -33.32 4.91
N GLN A 187 -9.09 -31.99 4.99
CA GLN A 187 -9.14 -31.26 6.26
C GLN A 187 -10.36 -31.65 7.09
N LYS A 188 -11.52 -31.86 6.47
CA LYS A 188 -12.72 -32.38 7.14
C LYS A 188 -12.51 -33.80 7.66
N ALA A 189 -11.86 -34.68 6.89
CA ALA A 189 -11.54 -36.04 7.32
C ALA A 189 -10.55 -36.06 8.48
N ASP A 190 -9.52 -35.23 8.45
CA ASP A 190 -8.53 -35.10 9.52
C ASP A 190 -9.13 -34.49 10.79
N ALA A 191 -10.02 -33.50 10.66
CA ALA A 191 -10.74 -32.92 11.78
C ALA A 191 -11.65 -33.95 12.49
N ARG A 192 -12.29 -34.87 11.72
CA ARG A 192 -13.10 -35.97 12.30
C ARG A 192 -12.25 -37.03 13.04
N ARG A 193 -10.99 -37.19 12.65
CA ARG A 193 -10.04 -38.12 13.32
C ARG A 193 -9.36 -37.47 14.51
N SER A 194 -9.25 -36.16 14.51
CA SER A 194 -8.61 -35.37 15.55
C SER A 194 -9.60 -35.16 16.69
N GLN A 195 -9.26 -35.61 17.89
CA GLN A 195 -10.05 -35.40 19.11
C GLN A 195 -9.68 -34.09 19.79
N ILE A 196 -9.63 -32.99 19.03
CA ILE A 196 -9.35 -31.67 19.60
C ILE A 196 -10.60 -31.19 20.34
N LEU A 197 -10.44 -30.97 21.64
CA LEU A 197 -11.49 -30.43 22.50
C LEU A 197 -11.29 -28.90 22.63
N TYR A 198 -12.22 -28.14 22.08
CA TYR A 198 -12.25 -26.68 22.23
C TYR A 198 -13.00 -26.31 23.52
N LYS A 199 -12.43 -25.43 24.32
CA LYS A 199 -13.05 -24.95 25.58
C LYS A 199 -13.17 -23.42 25.56
N PRO A 200 -14.32 -22.85 25.89
CA PRO A 200 -15.54 -23.53 26.33
C PRO A 200 -16.31 -24.22 25.18
N SER A 201 -16.25 -23.69 23.95
CA SER A 201 -16.86 -24.27 22.75
C SER A 201 -16.03 -23.94 21.48
N SER A 202 -16.25 -24.66 20.39
CA SER A 202 -15.63 -24.36 19.09
C SER A 202 -16.03 -22.97 18.57
N GLU A 203 -17.28 -22.58 18.77
CA GLU A 203 -17.81 -21.28 18.32
C GLU A 203 -17.19 -20.10 19.09
N GLU A 204 -17.04 -20.21 20.42
CA GLU A 204 -16.43 -19.17 21.23
C GLU A 204 -14.94 -19.02 20.92
N VAL A 205 -14.22 -20.14 20.76
CA VAL A 205 -12.79 -20.12 20.36
C VAL A 205 -12.63 -19.51 18.96
N PHE A 206 -13.47 -19.89 18.01
CA PHE A 206 -13.47 -19.32 16.67
C PHE A 206 -13.69 -17.81 16.72
N SER A 207 -14.72 -17.35 17.44
CA SER A 207 -15.05 -15.93 17.58
C SER A 207 -13.94 -15.13 18.29
N ALA A 208 -13.22 -15.74 19.24
CA ALA A 208 -12.10 -15.10 19.92
C ALA A 208 -10.86 -14.93 19.04
N ILE A 209 -10.66 -15.82 18.06
CA ILE A 209 -9.49 -15.77 17.14
C ILE A 209 -9.73 -14.76 16.01
N ILE A 210 -10.96 -14.46 15.63
CA ILE A 210 -11.26 -13.61 14.48
C ILE A 210 -10.63 -12.20 14.56
N PRO A 211 -10.71 -11.45 15.67
CA PRO A 211 -10.07 -10.14 15.75
C PRO A 211 -8.56 -10.24 15.56
N GLU A 212 -7.92 -11.28 16.07
CA GLU A 212 -6.49 -11.53 15.92
C GLU A 212 -6.12 -11.82 14.45
N TYR A 213 -6.94 -12.60 13.78
CA TYR A 213 -6.80 -12.92 12.37
C TYR A 213 -6.99 -11.69 11.48
N VAL A 214 -8.01 -10.88 11.73
CA VAL A 214 -8.27 -9.62 11.02
C VAL A 214 -7.12 -8.65 11.23
N ALA A 215 -6.60 -8.51 12.46
CA ALA A 215 -5.43 -7.68 12.75
C ALA A 215 -4.23 -8.10 11.90
N GLY A 216 -4.06 -9.40 11.76
CA GLY A 216 -3.02 -9.97 10.96
C GLY A 216 -3.11 -9.67 9.48
N ILE A 217 -4.29 -9.81 8.92
CA ILE A 217 -4.53 -9.47 7.51
C ILE A 217 -4.26 -7.98 7.27
N VAL A 218 -4.77 -7.10 8.14
CA VAL A 218 -4.55 -5.66 8.03
C VAL A 218 -3.06 -5.34 8.11
N TYR A 219 -2.34 -5.89 9.10
CA TYR A 219 -0.90 -5.66 9.24
C TYR A 219 -0.10 -6.20 8.05
N GLY A 220 -0.43 -7.39 7.56
CA GLY A 220 0.19 -7.98 6.36
C GLY A 220 0.00 -7.09 5.13
N ALA A 221 -1.22 -6.62 4.90
CA ALA A 221 -1.54 -5.72 3.79
C ALA A 221 -0.81 -4.36 3.91
N VAL A 222 -0.66 -3.82 5.13
CA VAL A 222 0.15 -2.60 5.38
C VAL A 222 1.62 -2.86 5.06
N CYS A 223 2.19 -3.97 5.52
CA CYS A 223 3.59 -4.30 5.24
C CYS A 223 3.85 -4.47 3.73
N GLU A 224 2.98 -5.18 3.02
CA GLU A 224 3.07 -5.33 1.56
C GLU A 224 2.92 -4.01 0.83
N SER A 225 1.97 -3.16 1.25
CA SER A 225 1.76 -1.83 0.68
C SER A 225 2.97 -0.92 0.87
N VAL A 226 3.57 -0.92 2.06
CA VAL A 226 4.78 -0.13 2.35
C VAL A 226 5.97 -0.63 1.52
N ALA A 227 6.14 -1.95 1.39
CA ALA A 227 7.18 -2.52 0.53
C ALA A 227 6.98 -2.13 -0.94
N SER A 228 5.74 -2.19 -1.42
CA SER A 228 5.34 -1.79 -2.78
C SER A 228 5.55 -0.30 -3.04
N GLU A 229 5.20 0.57 -2.09
CA GLU A 229 5.45 2.01 -2.15
C GLU A 229 6.94 2.32 -2.29
N LEU A 230 7.78 1.67 -1.48
CA LEU A 230 9.23 1.87 -1.49
C LEU A 230 9.86 1.35 -2.78
N ALA A 231 9.39 0.23 -3.32
CA ALA A 231 9.83 -0.29 -4.61
C ALA A 231 9.44 0.66 -5.77
N ALA A 232 8.20 1.11 -5.80
CA ALA A 232 7.73 2.07 -6.80
C ALA A 232 8.48 3.40 -6.71
N ARG A 233 8.73 3.90 -5.49
CA ARG A 233 9.53 5.12 -5.26
C ARG A 233 10.96 4.95 -5.75
N ARG A 234 11.61 3.84 -5.45
CA ARG A 234 12.97 3.55 -5.93
C ARG A 234 13.03 3.61 -7.46
N THR A 235 12.11 2.91 -8.14
CA THR A 235 12.04 2.88 -9.60
C THR A 235 11.79 4.27 -10.19
N ALA A 236 10.85 5.04 -9.59
CA ALA A 236 10.56 6.40 -10.03
C ALA A 236 11.75 7.35 -9.83
N MET A 237 12.50 7.22 -8.74
CA MET A 237 13.68 8.04 -8.46
C MET A 237 14.86 7.67 -9.34
N ASP A 238 15.08 6.39 -9.66
CA ASP A 238 16.09 5.95 -10.63
C ASP A 238 15.79 6.53 -12.03
N ALA A 239 14.56 6.44 -12.49
CA ALA A 239 14.14 7.04 -13.76
C ALA A 239 14.32 8.57 -13.76
N ALA A 240 13.92 9.25 -12.68
CA ALA A 240 14.09 10.69 -12.56
C ALA A 240 15.58 11.11 -12.57
N THR A 241 16.46 10.33 -11.95
CA THR A 241 17.91 10.58 -11.94
C THR A 241 18.50 10.42 -13.34
N LYS A 242 18.11 9.39 -14.10
CA LYS A 242 18.53 9.20 -15.49
C LYS A 242 18.07 10.33 -16.40
N ASN A 243 16.78 10.70 -16.32
CA ASN A 243 16.22 11.79 -17.10
C ASN A 243 16.90 13.13 -16.79
N ALA A 244 17.27 13.37 -15.52
CA ALA A 244 18.02 14.55 -15.12
C ALA A 244 19.43 14.58 -15.77
N GLY A 245 20.13 13.44 -15.82
CA GLY A 245 21.42 13.32 -16.51
C GLY A 245 21.31 13.66 -17.99
N GLU A 246 20.36 13.07 -18.69
CA GLU A 246 20.12 13.36 -20.12
C GLU A 246 19.79 14.85 -20.35
N MET A 247 19.03 15.47 -19.45
CA MET A 247 18.71 16.89 -19.52
C MET A 247 19.96 17.76 -19.33
N ILE A 248 20.88 17.39 -18.43
CA ILE A 248 22.14 18.08 -18.20
C ILE A 248 23.00 18.03 -19.48
N ASP A 249 23.12 16.87 -20.11
CA ASP A 249 23.87 16.71 -21.35
C ASP A 249 23.29 17.58 -22.46
N HIS A 250 21.99 17.61 -22.60
CA HIS A 250 21.29 18.46 -23.56
C HIS A 250 21.54 19.95 -23.29
N LEU A 251 21.42 20.38 -22.05
CA LEU A 251 21.65 21.76 -21.65
C LEU A 251 23.14 22.18 -21.87
N ASN A 252 24.08 21.29 -21.64
CA ASN A 252 25.50 21.53 -21.90
C ASN A 252 25.78 21.76 -23.39
N LEU A 253 25.14 20.99 -24.28
CA LEU A 253 25.22 21.21 -25.72
C LEU A 253 24.66 22.58 -26.11
N TYR A 254 23.51 22.96 -25.58
CA TYR A 254 22.93 24.29 -25.79
C TYR A 254 23.81 25.42 -25.28
N TYR A 255 24.36 25.26 -24.09
CA TYR A 255 25.27 26.22 -23.49
C TYR A 255 26.52 26.44 -24.37
N ASN A 256 27.14 25.36 -24.83
CA ASN A 256 28.34 25.45 -25.68
C ASN A 256 28.02 26.10 -27.02
N ARG A 257 26.90 25.79 -27.67
CA ARG A 257 26.45 26.45 -28.90
C ARG A 257 26.22 27.95 -28.71
N ALA A 258 25.47 28.31 -27.65
CA ALA A 258 25.22 29.71 -27.33
C ALA A 258 26.46 30.48 -27.00
N ARG A 259 27.42 29.87 -26.28
CA ARG A 259 28.74 30.47 -25.99
C ARG A 259 29.54 30.71 -27.27
N GLN A 260 29.61 29.72 -28.18
CA GLN A 260 30.30 29.86 -29.45
C GLN A 260 29.67 30.96 -30.32
N ALA A 261 28.37 31.04 -30.39
CA ALA A 261 27.64 32.09 -31.11
C ALA A 261 27.93 33.47 -30.54
N ALA A 262 27.92 33.63 -29.20
CA ALA A 262 28.25 34.89 -28.55
C ALA A 262 29.68 35.33 -28.81
N ILE A 263 30.66 34.42 -28.69
CA ILE A 263 32.07 34.71 -28.99
C ILE A 263 32.22 35.11 -30.45
N THR A 264 31.58 34.42 -31.38
CA THR A 264 31.63 34.74 -32.80
C THR A 264 31.06 36.14 -33.07
N GLN A 265 29.92 36.47 -32.43
CA GLN A 265 29.31 37.78 -32.55
C GLN A 265 30.23 38.88 -32.00
N GLU A 266 30.81 38.70 -30.80
CA GLU A 266 31.75 39.66 -30.20
C GLU A 266 32.98 39.90 -31.10
N ILE A 267 33.57 38.82 -31.66
CA ILE A 267 34.69 38.94 -32.59
C ILE A 267 34.27 39.72 -33.85
N THR A 268 33.09 39.42 -34.41
CA THR A 268 32.60 40.11 -35.60
C THR A 268 32.35 41.60 -35.32
N GLU A 269 31.79 41.94 -34.16
CA GLU A 269 31.59 43.33 -33.75
C GLU A 269 32.90 44.09 -33.55
N ILE A 270 33.92 43.44 -32.95
CA ILE A 270 35.27 44.05 -32.79
C ILE A 270 35.92 44.26 -34.12
N VAL A 271 35.88 43.31 -35.06
CA VAL A 271 36.47 43.44 -36.39
C VAL A 271 35.78 44.54 -37.19
N ALA A 272 34.44 44.57 -37.18
CA ALA A 272 33.66 45.61 -37.86
C ALA A 272 33.92 47.02 -37.27
N GLY A 273 34.16 47.12 -35.96
CA GLY A 273 34.50 48.40 -35.32
C GLY A 273 35.95 48.84 -35.50
N ALA A 274 36.87 47.96 -35.95
CA ALA A 274 38.28 48.28 -36.24
C ALA A 274 38.53 48.71 -37.70
N GLU A 275 37.53 48.52 -38.58
CA GLU A 275 37.58 48.96 -40.00
C GLU A 275 37.03 50.38 -40.20
N ILE A 276 36.63 51.08 -39.14
CA ILE A 276 36.28 52.51 -39.17
C ILE A 276 37.39 53.32 -38.53
#